data_9fd4967b2ac1b0fa0c767c0e44829e9f
#
_entry.id   9fd4967b2ac1b0fa0c767c0e44829e9f
#
_cell.length_a   1.000
_cell.length_b   1.000
_cell.length_c   1.000
_cell.angle_alpha   90.00
_cell.angle_beta   90.00
_cell.angle_gamma   90.00
#
_symmetry.space_group_name_H-M   'P 1'
#
loop_
_entity.id
_entity.type
_entity.pdbx_description
1 polymer ?
#
loop_
_entity_poly.entity_id
_entity_poly.type
_entity_poly.pdbx_seq_one_letter_code
_entity_poly.pdbx_strand_id
1 'polypeptide(L)'
;MKQLTVSSEQSAVSSFYKILFTTLFLLLTVNCSLLAVYAQEDEQKDTAPPPLKIASKEETRQLNAETDIKKRTKLALDLIEIRLKKAETLNSQEQYSEMFDELGGFHALIDKALDFLDRNDNGGGKVLNNFKRMELSLRAFLPRLELIRRELPAKYEFYVRDLAKSVRRARSKAIEPLFGDTVVKDNDN
;
A
#
# COMPACT_ATOMS: atom_id res chain seq x y z
N MET A 1 44.12 -42.43 64.84
CA MET A 1 44.25 -42.40 63.39
C MET A 1 42.86 -42.49 62.71
N LYS A 2 42.00 -41.44 62.71
CA LYS A 2 40.70 -41.45 62.03
C LYS A 2 40.22 -40.06 61.60
N GLN A 3 41.07 -39.13 61.22
CA GLN A 3 40.65 -37.79 60.78
C GLN A 3 41.06 -37.38 59.37
N LEU A 4 41.77 -38.25 58.65
CA LEU A 4 42.32 -37.89 57.31
C LEU A 4 41.43 -38.35 56.11
N THR A 5 40.38 -39.13 56.34
CA THR A 5 39.53 -39.64 55.24
C THR A 5 38.33 -38.79 54.91
N VAL A 6 37.88 -37.89 55.83
CA VAL A 6 36.67 -37.07 55.61
C VAL A 6 36.94 -35.86 54.73
N SER A 7 38.17 -35.36 54.70
CA SER A 7 38.52 -34.13 53.93
C SER A 7 38.59 -34.39 52.39
N SER A 8 38.90 -35.61 51.96
CA SER A 8 39.01 -35.91 50.53
C SER A 8 37.67 -36.14 49.83
N GLU A 9 36.68 -36.63 50.54
CA GLU A 9 35.34 -36.86 49.98
C GLU A 9 34.60 -35.52 49.81
N GLN A 10 34.73 -34.54 50.69
CA GLN A 10 34.10 -33.23 50.55
C GLN A 10 34.66 -32.41 49.39
N SER A 11 35.95 -32.55 49.06
CA SER A 11 36.54 -31.88 47.91
C SER A 11 36.09 -32.49 46.57
N ALA A 12 35.91 -33.80 46.52
CA ALA A 12 35.43 -34.49 45.31
C ALA A 12 33.96 -34.14 45.00
N VAL A 13 33.09 -34.09 46.02
CA VAL A 13 31.69 -33.73 45.87
C VAL A 13 31.55 -32.27 45.41
N SER A 14 32.30 -31.33 45.98
CA SER A 14 32.33 -29.92 45.58
C SER A 14 32.78 -29.74 44.13
N SER A 15 33.76 -30.51 43.67
CA SER A 15 34.24 -30.48 42.30
C SER A 15 33.19 -31.04 41.32
N PHE A 16 32.49 -32.06 41.71
CA PHE A 16 31.43 -32.67 40.87
C PHE A 16 30.25 -31.72 40.65
N TYR A 17 29.81 -31.00 41.67
CA TYR A 17 28.76 -29.96 41.52
C TYR A 17 29.18 -28.78 40.67
N LYS A 18 30.43 -28.36 40.71
CA LYS A 18 30.97 -27.31 39.84
C LYS A 18 30.97 -27.73 38.37
N ILE A 19 31.39 -28.95 38.06
CA ILE A 19 31.37 -29.50 36.71
C ILE A 19 29.93 -29.65 36.19
N LEU A 20 29.04 -30.17 37.03
CA LEU A 20 27.61 -30.32 36.67
C LEU A 20 26.96 -28.97 36.40
N PHE A 21 27.27 -27.95 37.21
CA PHE A 21 26.68 -26.61 37.06
C PHE A 21 27.21 -25.91 35.81
N THR A 22 28.52 -26.06 35.50
CA THR A 22 29.09 -25.49 34.25
C THR A 22 28.57 -26.17 33.00
N THR A 23 28.35 -27.49 32.98
CA THR A 23 27.77 -28.21 31.85
C THR A 23 26.32 -27.84 31.66
N LEU A 24 25.52 -27.70 32.73
CA LEU A 24 24.14 -27.27 32.68
C LEU A 24 24.02 -25.83 32.15
N PHE A 25 24.91 -24.92 32.61
CA PHE A 25 24.95 -23.56 32.14
C PHE A 25 25.34 -23.45 30.65
N LEU A 26 26.27 -24.28 30.20
CA LEU A 26 26.68 -24.34 28.79
C LEU A 26 25.52 -24.87 27.89
N LEU A 27 24.76 -25.87 28.36
CA LEU A 27 23.60 -26.40 27.67
C LEU A 27 22.46 -25.33 27.56
N LEU A 28 22.27 -24.52 28.60
CA LEU A 28 21.30 -23.44 28.58
C LEU A 28 21.65 -22.33 27.59
N THR A 29 22.92 -21.97 27.47
CA THR A 29 23.37 -20.92 26.52
C THR A 29 23.27 -21.38 25.07
N VAL A 30 23.51 -22.65 24.76
CA VAL A 30 23.34 -23.19 23.40
C VAL A 30 21.86 -23.20 22.97
N ASN A 31 20.95 -23.54 23.88
CA ASN A 31 19.51 -23.48 23.57
C ASN A 31 18.99 -22.06 23.35
N CYS A 32 19.49 -21.05 24.07
CA CYS A 32 19.14 -19.64 23.85
C CYS A 32 19.64 -19.13 22.48
N SER A 33 20.77 -19.58 22.00
CA SER A 33 21.31 -19.19 20.69
C SER A 33 20.51 -19.79 19.55
N LEU A 34 19.99 -21.00 19.69
CA LEU A 34 19.10 -21.63 18.69
C LEU A 34 17.76 -20.93 18.59
N LEU A 35 17.17 -20.51 19.70
CA LEU A 35 15.90 -19.74 19.69
C LEU A 35 16.07 -18.37 19.04
N ALA A 36 17.21 -17.73 19.19
CA ALA A 36 17.49 -16.44 18.53
C ALA A 36 17.66 -16.56 17.01
N VAL A 37 18.17 -17.69 16.51
CA VAL A 37 18.27 -17.96 15.07
C VAL A 37 16.92 -18.23 14.44
N TYR A 38 16.01 -18.90 15.17
CA TYR A 38 14.60 -19.07 14.69
C TYR A 38 13.78 -17.77 14.78
N ALA A 39 14.14 -16.80 15.59
CA ALA A 39 13.48 -15.50 15.65
C ALA A 39 13.99 -14.51 14.58
N GLN A 40 15.05 -14.84 13.87
CA GLN A 40 15.52 -14.19 12.64
C GLN A 40 15.15 -14.97 11.38
N GLU A 41 14.02 -15.71 11.40
CA GLU A 41 13.33 -15.99 10.16
C GLU A 41 12.92 -14.62 9.64
N ASP A 42 13.74 -14.13 8.70
CA ASP A 42 13.47 -12.98 7.89
C ASP A 42 11.96 -12.91 7.65
N GLU A 43 11.30 -11.86 8.14
CA GLU A 43 10.26 -11.24 7.35
C GLU A 43 10.90 -10.86 5.99
N GLN A 44 11.25 -11.84 5.19
CA GLN A 44 11.19 -11.69 3.75
C GLN A 44 9.73 -11.29 3.54
N LYS A 45 9.53 -9.99 3.57
CA LYS A 45 8.33 -9.35 3.10
C LYS A 45 8.13 -9.94 1.72
N ASP A 46 7.33 -11.01 1.65
CA ASP A 46 6.77 -11.53 0.41
C ASP A 46 5.82 -10.43 -0.07
N THR A 47 6.43 -9.31 -0.42
CA THR A 47 5.74 -8.15 -0.96
C THR A 47 5.45 -8.55 -2.39
N ALA A 48 4.19 -8.86 -2.66
CA ALA A 48 3.71 -8.94 -4.03
C ALA A 48 4.29 -7.75 -4.81
N PRO A 49 4.71 -7.95 -6.06
CA PRO A 49 5.21 -6.85 -6.86
C PRO A 49 4.15 -5.74 -6.92
N PRO A 50 4.56 -4.46 -6.92
CA PRO A 50 3.60 -3.37 -6.98
C PRO A 50 2.71 -3.54 -8.21
N PRO A 51 1.40 -3.28 -8.10
CA PRO A 51 0.48 -3.42 -9.23
C PRO A 51 0.91 -2.51 -10.37
N LEU A 52 0.96 -3.06 -11.57
CA LEU A 52 1.31 -2.32 -12.76
C LEU A 52 0.21 -1.30 -13.09
N LYS A 53 0.59 -0.03 -13.26
CA LYS A 53 -0.31 1.04 -13.70
C LYS A 53 -0.57 0.95 -15.21
N ILE A 54 -1.39 0.00 -15.63
CA ILE A 54 -1.66 -0.25 -17.04
C ILE A 54 -3.16 -0.22 -17.30
N ALA A 55 -3.61 0.78 -18.05
CA ALA A 55 -4.93 0.72 -18.68
C ALA A 55 -4.89 -0.23 -19.88
N SER A 56 -5.97 -0.97 -20.12
CA SER A 56 -6.02 -1.89 -21.27
C SER A 56 -5.93 -1.14 -22.60
N LYS A 57 -5.52 -1.85 -23.64
CA LYS A 57 -5.47 -1.30 -25.02
C LYS A 57 -6.86 -0.83 -25.46
N GLU A 58 -7.89 -1.57 -25.08
CA GLU A 58 -9.28 -1.24 -25.43
C GLU A 58 -9.77 0.02 -24.73
N GLU A 59 -9.56 0.16 -23.40
CA GLU A 59 -9.89 1.37 -22.65
C GLU A 59 -9.15 2.59 -23.21
N THR A 60 -7.86 2.42 -23.52
CA THR A 60 -7.05 3.48 -24.13
C THR A 60 -7.60 3.89 -25.50
N ARG A 61 -8.02 2.93 -26.32
CA ARG A 61 -8.64 3.17 -27.63
C ARG A 61 -9.95 3.93 -27.49
N GLN A 62 -10.82 3.50 -26.61
CA GLN A 62 -12.12 4.16 -26.34
C GLN A 62 -11.94 5.60 -25.87
N LEU A 63 -11.03 5.84 -24.94
CA LEU A 63 -10.72 7.18 -24.45
C LEU A 63 -10.14 8.07 -25.55
N ASN A 64 -9.29 7.55 -26.41
CA ASN A 64 -8.67 8.32 -27.49
C ASN A 64 -9.65 8.61 -28.65
N ALA A 65 -10.64 7.78 -28.85
CA ALA A 65 -11.68 8.00 -29.84
C ALA A 65 -12.67 9.14 -29.44
N GLU A 66 -12.81 9.40 -28.13
CA GLU A 66 -13.69 10.46 -27.66
C GLU A 66 -12.93 11.78 -27.47
N THR A 67 -13.28 12.79 -28.23
CA THR A 67 -12.61 14.11 -28.23
C THR A 67 -13.36 15.17 -27.41
N ASP A 68 -14.66 14.98 -27.18
CA ASP A 68 -15.43 15.91 -26.34
C ASP A 68 -15.05 15.77 -24.87
N ILE A 69 -14.60 16.86 -24.26
CA ILE A 69 -14.08 16.89 -22.88
C ILE A 69 -15.07 16.30 -21.88
N LYS A 70 -16.37 16.65 -22.00
CA LYS A 70 -17.39 16.15 -21.07
C LYS A 70 -17.65 14.67 -21.23
N LYS A 71 -17.75 14.19 -22.47
CA LYS A 71 -18.00 12.78 -22.77
C LYS A 71 -16.81 11.92 -22.41
N ARG A 72 -15.57 12.36 -22.76
CA ARG A 72 -14.35 11.63 -22.41
C ARG A 72 -14.13 11.55 -20.91
N THR A 73 -14.36 12.65 -20.15
CA THR A 73 -14.27 12.62 -18.70
C THR A 73 -15.29 11.65 -18.10
N LYS A 74 -16.55 11.67 -18.61
CA LYS A 74 -17.56 10.73 -18.16
C LYS A 74 -17.14 9.28 -18.43
N LEU A 75 -16.73 8.99 -19.66
CA LEU A 75 -16.24 7.65 -20.04
C LEU A 75 -15.10 7.19 -19.16
N ALA A 76 -14.12 8.06 -18.89
CA ALA A 76 -13.00 7.73 -17.99
C ALA A 76 -13.49 7.37 -16.59
N LEU A 77 -14.40 8.14 -16.02
CA LEU A 77 -14.98 7.88 -14.70
C LEU A 77 -15.80 6.58 -14.67
N ASP A 78 -16.55 6.28 -15.72
CA ASP A 78 -17.30 5.02 -15.83
C ASP A 78 -16.33 3.81 -15.87
N LEU A 79 -15.22 3.90 -16.61
CA LEU A 79 -14.19 2.86 -16.67
C LEU A 79 -13.47 2.70 -15.32
N ILE A 80 -13.13 3.80 -14.65
CA ILE A 80 -12.53 3.81 -13.31
C ILE A 80 -13.46 3.12 -12.30
N GLU A 81 -14.75 3.44 -12.33
CA GLU A 81 -15.77 2.82 -11.47
C GLU A 81 -15.86 1.30 -11.70
N ILE A 82 -15.87 0.87 -12.97
CA ILE A 82 -15.89 -0.56 -13.34
C ILE A 82 -14.68 -1.29 -12.75
N ARG A 83 -13.48 -0.72 -12.87
CA ARG A 83 -12.24 -1.28 -12.32
C ARG A 83 -12.31 -1.43 -10.81
N LEU A 84 -12.74 -0.36 -10.11
CA LEU A 84 -12.86 -0.40 -8.64
C LEU A 84 -13.88 -1.44 -8.19
N LYS A 85 -15.02 -1.53 -8.85
CA LYS A 85 -16.06 -2.51 -8.54
C LYS A 85 -15.59 -3.95 -8.74
N LYS A 86 -14.82 -4.21 -9.81
CA LYS A 86 -14.19 -5.51 -10.01
C LYS A 86 -13.17 -5.83 -8.92
N ALA A 87 -12.34 -4.85 -8.54
CA ALA A 87 -11.38 -5.03 -7.46
C ALA A 87 -12.07 -5.37 -6.12
N GLU A 88 -13.19 -4.73 -5.80
CA GLU A 88 -14.00 -5.06 -4.62
C GLU A 88 -14.52 -6.51 -4.66
N THR A 89 -15.01 -6.94 -5.83
CA THR A 89 -15.49 -8.32 -6.01
C THR A 89 -14.36 -9.33 -5.84
N LEU A 90 -13.21 -9.07 -6.47
CA LEU A 90 -12.02 -9.95 -6.37
C LEU A 90 -11.45 -9.99 -4.96
N ASN A 91 -11.49 -8.86 -4.23
CA ASN A 91 -11.12 -8.81 -2.82
C ASN A 91 -11.99 -9.73 -1.96
N SER A 92 -13.30 -9.71 -2.16
CA SER A 92 -14.24 -10.58 -1.43
C SER A 92 -14.06 -12.07 -1.77
N GLN A 93 -13.43 -12.38 -2.91
CA GLN A 93 -13.09 -13.73 -3.36
C GLN A 93 -11.65 -14.14 -3.01
N GLU A 94 -10.90 -13.29 -2.30
CA GLU A 94 -9.49 -13.49 -1.96
C GLU A 94 -8.56 -13.66 -3.17
N GLN A 95 -8.99 -13.18 -4.35
CA GLN A 95 -8.22 -13.20 -5.59
C GLN A 95 -7.33 -11.95 -5.68
N TYR A 96 -6.31 -11.90 -4.83
CA TYR A 96 -5.52 -10.68 -4.62
C TYR A 96 -4.69 -10.27 -5.85
N SER A 97 -4.16 -11.23 -6.62
CA SER A 97 -3.37 -10.94 -7.82
C SER A 97 -4.21 -10.15 -8.84
N GLU A 98 -5.36 -10.70 -9.19
CA GLU A 98 -6.30 -10.10 -10.14
C GLU A 98 -6.89 -8.78 -9.61
N MET A 99 -7.15 -8.71 -8.31
CA MET A 99 -7.57 -7.47 -7.66
C MET A 99 -6.53 -6.35 -7.86
N PHE A 100 -5.24 -6.66 -7.70
CA PHE A 100 -4.16 -5.67 -7.90
C PHE A 100 -4.03 -5.25 -9.35
N ASP A 101 -4.27 -6.12 -10.32
CA ASP A 101 -4.33 -5.76 -11.74
C ASP A 101 -5.46 -4.76 -12.01
N GLU A 102 -6.64 -4.98 -11.43
CA GLU A 102 -7.76 -4.04 -11.55
C GLU A 102 -7.46 -2.70 -10.86
N LEU A 103 -6.84 -2.70 -9.69
CA LEU A 103 -6.40 -1.48 -9.00
C LEU A 103 -5.29 -0.74 -9.75
N GLY A 104 -4.41 -1.44 -10.43
CA GLY A 104 -3.40 -0.87 -11.33
C GLY A 104 -4.05 -0.16 -12.52
N GLY A 105 -5.03 -0.80 -13.15
CA GLY A 105 -5.83 -0.22 -14.22
C GLY A 105 -6.65 1.01 -13.76
N PHE A 106 -7.28 0.91 -12.60
CA PHE A 106 -7.97 2.02 -11.93
C PHE A 106 -7.07 3.25 -11.78
N HIS A 107 -5.84 3.06 -11.27
CA HIS A 107 -4.88 4.13 -11.08
C HIS A 107 -4.43 4.75 -12.41
N ALA A 108 -4.12 3.90 -13.41
CA ALA A 108 -3.72 4.37 -14.74
C ALA A 108 -4.80 5.21 -15.43
N LEU A 109 -6.07 4.84 -15.27
CA LEU A 109 -7.19 5.58 -15.84
C LEU A 109 -7.39 6.94 -15.17
N ILE A 110 -7.16 7.05 -13.86
CA ILE A 110 -7.17 8.34 -13.13
C ILE A 110 -6.10 9.27 -13.71
N ASP A 111 -4.86 8.78 -13.83
CA ASP A 111 -3.75 9.58 -14.39
C ASP A 111 -4.09 10.05 -15.82
N LYS A 112 -4.57 9.14 -16.68
CA LYS A 112 -4.97 9.50 -18.06
C LYS A 112 -6.09 10.54 -18.12
N ALA A 113 -7.06 10.45 -17.22
CA ALA A 113 -8.17 11.41 -17.16
C ALA A 113 -7.70 12.80 -16.73
N LEU A 114 -6.87 12.89 -15.70
CA LEU A 114 -6.28 14.15 -15.24
C LEU A 114 -5.35 14.75 -16.29
N ASP A 115 -4.46 13.97 -16.88
CA ASP A 115 -3.55 14.44 -17.94
C ASP A 115 -4.30 14.95 -19.17
N PHE A 116 -5.45 14.38 -19.47
CA PHE A 116 -6.31 14.88 -20.53
C PHE A 116 -6.94 16.22 -20.16
N LEU A 117 -7.48 16.36 -18.96
CA LEU A 117 -8.06 17.61 -18.49
C LEU A 117 -7.03 18.72 -18.43
N ASP A 118 -5.83 18.46 -17.89
CA ASP A 118 -4.72 19.43 -17.81
C ASP A 118 -4.32 19.93 -19.20
N ARG A 119 -4.17 19.02 -20.18
CA ARG A 119 -3.81 19.41 -21.56
C ARG A 119 -4.88 20.25 -22.26
N ASN A 120 -6.13 20.17 -21.81
CA ASN A 120 -7.25 20.94 -22.37
C ASN A 120 -7.67 22.08 -21.47
N ASP A 121 -6.90 22.34 -20.41
CA ASP A 121 -7.22 23.44 -19.51
C ASP A 121 -6.87 24.78 -20.15
N ASN A 122 -7.91 25.57 -20.36
CA ASN A 122 -7.88 26.92 -20.90
C ASN A 122 -8.60 27.90 -19.97
N GLY A 123 -8.80 27.52 -18.69
CA GLY A 123 -9.58 28.30 -17.72
C GLY A 123 -11.07 28.36 -18.01
N GLY A 124 -11.55 27.67 -19.05
CA GLY A 124 -12.94 27.69 -19.45
C GLY A 124 -13.86 26.86 -18.53
N GLY A 125 -15.04 27.37 -18.24
CA GLY A 125 -15.99 26.74 -17.34
C GLY A 125 -16.35 25.28 -17.71
N LYS A 126 -16.24 24.89 -18.99
CA LYS A 126 -16.47 23.52 -19.44
C LYS A 126 -15.41 22.57 -18.86
N VAL A 127 -14.14 22.95 -18.87
CA VAL A 127 -13.02 22.17 -18.32
C VAL A 127 -13.10 22.15 -16.81
N LEU A 128 -13.28 23.30 -16.17
CA LEU A 128 -13.44 23.41 -14.71
C LEU A 128 -14.55 22.55 -14.16
N ASN A 129 -15.70 22.49 -14.85
CA ASN A 129 -16.80 21.59 -14.46
C ASN A 129 -16.41 20.08 -14.53
N ASN A 130 -15.49 19.71 -15.41
CA ASN A 130 -15.02 18.34 -15.51
C ASN A 130 -13.94 18.03 -14.45
N PHE A 131 -13.09 18.98 -14.09
CA PHE A 131 -12.24 18.88 -12.90
C PHE A 131 -13.06 18.69 -11.61
N LYS A 132 -14.14 19.51 -11.43
CA LYS A 132 -15.05 19.33 -10.30
C LYS A 132 -15.69 17.95 -10.27
N ARG A 133 -16.13 17.43 -11.42
CA ARG A 133 -16.68 16.06 -11.53
C ARG A 133 -15.65 15.01 -11.15
N MET A 134 -14.39 15.16 -11.61
CA MET A 134 -13.29 14.28 -11.27
C MET A 134 -13.02 14.30 -9.76
N GLU A 135 -12.93 15.47 -9.14
CA GLU A 135 -12.76 15.62 -7.67
C GLU A 135 -13.85 14.88 -6.89
N LEU A 136 -15.11 15.09 -7.24
CA LEU A 136 -16.25 14.47 -6.56
C LEU A 136 -16.19 12.93 -6.64
N SER A 137 -15.85 12.40 -7.81
CA SER A 137 -15.68 10.94 -7.99
C SER A 137 -14.50 10.39 -7.20
N LEU A 138 -13.34 11.05 -7.24
CA LEU A 138 -12.17 10.64 -6.48
C LEU A 138 -12.43 10.66 -4.96
N ARG A 139 -13.22 11.62 -4.48
CA ARG A 139 -13.67 11.66 -3.08
C ARG A 139 -14.52 10.46 -2.73
N ALA A 140 -15.40 10.03 -3.63
CA ALA A 140 -16.28 8.87 -3.41
C ALA A 140 -15.52 7.53 -3.45
N PHE A 141 -14.40 7.44 -4.19
CA PHE A 141 -13.59 6.22 -4.27
C PHE A 141 -12.73 5.96 -3.03
N LEU A 142 -12.33 7.01 -2.31
CA LEU A 142 -11.43 6.88 -1.15
C LEU A 142 -11.97 5.98 -0.04
N PRO A 143 -13.23 6.10 0.43
CA PRO A 143 -13.78 5.20 1.44
C PRO A 143 -13.81 3.73 0.99
N ARG A 144 -14.04 3.48 -0.29
CA ARG A 144 -14.08 2.14 -0.88
C ARG A 144 -12.69 1.49 -0.89
N LEU A 145 -11.66 2.26 -1.27
CA LEU A 145 -10.26 1.81 -1.15
C LEU A 145 -9.87 1.51 0.30
N GLU A 146 -10.32 2.34 1.25
CA GLU A 146 -10.06 2.08 2.68
C GLU A 146 -10.79 0.82 3.19
N LEU A 147 -11.96 0.49 2.63
CA LEU A 147 -12.65 -0.76 2.94
C LEU A 147 -11.84 -1.96 2.43
N ILE A 148 -11.46 -1.97 1.15
CA ILE A 148 -10.56 -3.01 0.58
C ILE A 148 -9.33 -3.16 1.48
N ARG A 149 -8.66 -2.05 1.82
CA ARG A 149 -7.44 -2.07 2.64
C ARG A 149 -7.62 -2.78 3.98
N ARG A 150 -8.77 -2.57 4.65
CA ARG A 150 -9.06 -3.16 5.98
C ARG A 150 -9.34 -4.65 5.92
N GLU A 151 -9.80 -5.14 4.79
CA GLU A 151 -10.13 -6.55 4.57
C GLU A 151 -8.92 -7.36 4.10
N LEU A 152 -7.85 -6.69 3.63
CA LEU A 152 -6.65 -7.33 3.10
C LEU A 152 -5.75 -7.91 4.20
N PRO A 153 -5.06 -9.02 3.91
CA PRO A 153 -3.92 -9.47 4.72
C PRO A 153 -2.87 -8.37 4.85
N ALA A 154 -2.21 -8.29 6.03
CA ALA A 154 -1.26 -7.23 6.37
C ALA A 154 -0.16 -7.02 5.33
N LYS A 155 0.30 -8.10 4.68
CA LYS A 155 1.33 -8.06 3.64
C LYS A 155 0.93 -7.26 2.39
N TYR A 156 -0.36 -7.12 2.11
CA TYR A 156 -0.90 -6.41 0.94
C TYR A 156 -1.43 -5.01 1.26
N GLU A 157 -1.70 -4.72 2.53
CA GLU A 157 -2.28 -3.44 2.98
C GLU A 157 -1.49 -2.22 2.50
N PHE A 158 -0.17 -2.34 2.46
CA PHE A 158 0.74 -1.27 2.05
C PHE A 158 0.41 -0.71 0.66
N TYR A 159 0.14 -1.57 -0.32
CA TYR A 159 -0.14 -1.14 -1.70
C TYR A 159 -1.42 -0.33 -1.83
N VAL A 160 -2.49 -0.78 -1.17
CA VAL A 160 -3.77 -0.06 -1.22
C VAL A 160 -3.68 1.26 -0.43
N ARG A 161 -2.92 1.28 0.66
CA ARG A 161 -2.62 2.52 1.39
C ARG A 161 -1.90 3.55 0.51
N ASP A 162 -0.92 3.13 -0.26
CA ASP A 162 -0.18 4.02 -1.16
C ASP A 162 -1.01 4.44 -2.37
N LEU A 163 -1.87 3.54 -2.89
CA LEU A 163 -2.86 3.90 -3.88
C LEU A 163 -3.83 4.97 -3.35
N ALA A 164 -4.37 4.81 -2.15
CA ALA A 164 -5.23 5.81 -1.52
C ALA A 164 -4.53 7.18 -1.37
N LYS A 165 -3.23 7.20 -1.02
CA LYS A 165 -2.44 8.45 -1.02
C LYS A 165 -2.35 9.06 -2.42
N SER A 166 -2.15 8.23 -3.46
CA SER A 166 -2.10 8.70 -4.85
C SER A 166 -3.44 9.29 -5.29
N VAL A 167 -4.56 8.65 -4.92
CA VAL A 167 -5.90 9.18 -5.18
C VAL A 167 -6.16 10.50 -4.45
N ARG A 168 -5.66 10.67 -3.22
CA ARG A 168 -5.73 11.97 -2.51
C ARG A 168 -4.95 13.06 -3.25
N ARG A 169 -3.74 12.75 -3.75
CA ARG A 169 -2.96 13.70 -4.58
C ARG A 169 -3.67 14.02 -5.90
N ALA A 170 -4.22 13.02 -6.57
CA ALA A 170 -5.03 13.19 -7.77
C ALA A 170 -6.23 14.11 -7.53
N ARG A 171 -6.89 13.95 -6.38
CA ARG A 171 -7.99 14.82 -5.95
C ARG A 171 -7.51 16.26 -5.71
N SER A 172 -6.37 16.46 -5.03
CA SER A 172 -5.79 17.79 -4.84
C SER A 172 -5.49 18.46 -6.19
N LYS A 173 -4.89 17.72 -7.13
CA LYS A 173 -4.65 18.18 -8.49
C LYS A 173 -5.94 18.58 -9.23
N ALA A 174 -7.03 17.82 -9.04
CA ALA A 174 -8.32 18.14 -9.65
C ALA A 174 -9.02 19.37 -9.01
N ILE A 175 -8.67 19.72 -7.78
CA ILE A 175 -9.21 20.90 -7.09
C ILE A 175 -8.46 22.16 -7.50
N GLU A 176 -7.16 22.10 -7.73
CA GLU A 176 -6.28 23.23 -7.97
C GLU A 176 -6.81 24.21 -9.05
N PRO A 177 -7.27 23.79 -10.25
CA PRO A 177 -7.80 24.68 -11.26
C PRO A 177 -9.10 25.40 -10.83
N LEU A 178 -9.82 24.85 -9.84
CA LEU A 178 -11.08 25.47 -9.36
C LEU A 178 -10.85 26.71 -8.49
N PHE A 179 -9.65 26.86 -7.95
CA PHE A 179 -9.24 27.98 -7.12
C PHE A 179 -8.24 28.92 -7.84
N GLY A 180 -7.84 28.56 -9.08
CA GLY A 180 -6.97 29.35 -9.91
C GLY A 180 -7.56 30.74 -10.18
N ASP A 181 -6.72 31.76 -10.02
CA ASP A 181 -6.97 33.20 -10.24
C ASP A 181 -7.80 33.98 -9.20
N THR A 182 -8.30 33.36 -8.11
CA THR A 182 -8.91 34.15 -7.02
C THR A 182 -7.93 34.53 -5.90
N VAL A 183 -6.68 34.10 -5.98
CA VAL A 183 -5.63 34.55 -5.05
C VAL A 183 -4.96 35.79 -5.63
N VAL A 184 -5.54 36.94 -5.26
CA VAL A 184 -4.88 38.25 -5.17
C VAL A 184 -4.15 38.69 -6.46
N LYS A 185 -4.83 39.42 -7.31
CA LYS A 185 -4.17 40.54 -7.97
C LYS A 185 -3.73 41.48 -6.85
N ASP A 186 -2.46 41.38 -6.45
CA ASP A 186 -1.81 42.49 -5.75
C ASP A 186 -1.95 43.71 -6.65
N ASN A 187 -2.79 44.61 -6.21
CA ASN A 187 -2.82 45.97 -6.75
C ASN A 187 -1.54 46.68 -6.28
N ASP A 188 -0.44 46.44 -6.95
CA ASP A 188 0.69 47.36 -6.92
C ASP A 188 0.26 48.63 -7.68
N ASN A 189 -0.17 49.62 -6.91
CA ASN A 189 -0.24 51.03 -7.25
C ASN A 189 0.87 51.77 -6.51
#